data_1fe44ce5826616a781ef9648d63cb0d7
#
_entry.id   1fe44ce5826616a781ef9648d63cb0d7
#
_cell.length_a   1.000
_cell.length_b   1.000
_cell.length_c   1.000
_cell.angle_alpha   90.00
_cell.angle_beta   90.00
_cell.angle_gamma   90.00
#
_symmetry.space_group_name_H-M   'P 1'
#
loop_
_entity.id
_entity.type
_entity.pdbx_description
1 polymer ?
#
loop_
_entity_poly.entity_id
_entity_poly.type
_entity_poly.pdbx_seq_one_letter_code
_entity_poly.pdbx_strand_id
1 'polypeptide(L)'
;MDDRNENIDILIKDKTAKKRKYDERNKLNNLTGSEWQYFTKTVISKIYPSNLQHKLRSQHGGQKPPELCADLIKIFTKEEQMVLDPLMGVGGSLLGAALCNRKAIGIELNPKWVEIYEEVCRLENLKKFDVLVGDANKRLKEIKEESIDFVITDVPYWIMDKLAHTRSSKTNRKSNLSKFNETDLQTKDEWLEDMKLIFTNIYPTLKQNGYMAVFIGDLYREKEYHFLSAELAKIISSIDSFTLKSDIIWHDDSKMLHIYGYPFAYIPSLIHQHILIYRKEK
;
A
#
# COMPACT_ATOMS: atom_id res chain seq x y z
N MET A 1 -11.07 -23.01 -20.66
CA MET A 1 -11.13 -21.64 -20.11
C MET A 1 -9.77 -21.30 -19.53
N ASP A 2 -8.75 -21.26 -20.40
CA ASP A 2 -7.34 -21.20 -19.93
C ASP A 2 -6.43 -20.36 -20.83
N ASP A 3 -7.03 -19.49 -21.65
CA ASP A 3 -6.27 -18.74 -22.67
C ASP A 3 -5.81 -17.33 -22.25
N ARG A 4 -6.01 -16.91 -20.99
CA ARG A 4 -5.65 -15.55 -20.56
C ARG A 4 -4.30 -15.43 -19.85
N ASN A 5 -3.78 -16.52 -19.33
CA ASN A 5 -2.44 -16.52 -18.69
C ASN A 5 -1.29 -16.66 -19.69
N GLU A 6 -1.53 -17.27 -20.85
CA GLU A 6 -0.50 -17.39 -21.89
C GLU A 6 -0.14 -16.05 -22.57
N ASN A 7 -1.06 -15.07 -22.59
CA ASN A 7 -0.82 -13.79 -23.23
C ASN A 7 0.13 -12.86 -22.47
N ILE A 8 0.32 -13.04 -21.16
CA ILE A 8 1.27 -12.23 -20.37
C ILE A 8 2.70 -12.76 -20.56
N ASP A 9 2.87 -14.06 -20.63
CA ASP A 9 4.16 -14.68 -20.97
C ASP A 9 4.59 -14.46 -22.42
N ILE A 10 3.63 -14.25 -23.34
CA ILE A 10 3.90 -13.96 -24.75
C ILE A 10 4.46 -12.54 -24.94
N LEU A 11 4.05 -11.55 -24.14
CA LEU A 11 4.63 -10.20 -24.17
C LEU A 11 6.08 -10.15 -23.62
N ILE A 12 6.49 -11.13 -22.83
CA ILE A 12 7.88 -11.28 -22.37
C ILE A 12 8.76 -12.00 -23.43
N LYS A 13 8.15 -12.66 -24.39
CA LYS A 13 8.83 -13.40 -25.48
C LYS A 13 9.03 -12.59 -26.76
N ASP A 14 9.11 -11.28 -26.70
CA ASP A 14 9.65 -10.52 -27.81
C ASP A 14 11.11 -10.90 -28.04
N LYS A 15 11.32 -11.79 -29.02
CA LYS A 15 12.60 -12.43 -29.34
C LYS A 15 13.70 -11.45 -29.78
N THR A 16 13.42 -10.15 -29.84
CA THR A 16 14.35 -9.11 -30.24
C THR A 16 14.91 -8.28 -29.08
N ALA A 17 14.34 -8.38 -27.87
CA ALA A 17 14.89 -7.72 -26.69
C ALA A 17 16.18 -8.43 -26.25
N LYS A 18 17.33 -7.90 -26.62
CA LYS A 18 18.61 -8.29 -25.99
C LYS A 18 18.41 -8.29 -24.48
N LYS A 19 18.52 -9.49 -23.80
CA LYS A 19 18.48 -9.57 -22.35
C LYS A 19 19.52 -8.60 -21.79
N ARG A 20 19.09 -7.43 -21.32
CA ARG A 20 20.00 -6.47 -20.69
C ARG A 20 20.47 -7.07 -19.38
N LYS A 21 21.79 -7.13 -19.21
CA LYS A 21 22.41 -7.61 -17.98
C LYS A 21 22.15 -6.63 -16.84
N TYR A 22 22.27 -7.12 -15.61
CA TYR A 22 22.32 -6.28 -14.42
C TYR A 22 23.48 -5.26 -14.57
N ASP A 23 23.21 -4.02 -14.18
CA ASP A 23 24.24 -2.99 -14.17
C ASP A 23 24.75 -2.79 -12.73
N GLU A 24 26.01 -3.09 -12.50
CA GLU A 24 26.68 -2.96 -11.20
C GLU A 24 26.59 -1.55 -10.60
N ARG A 25 26.38 -0.52 -11.42
CA ARG A 25 26.15 0.86 -10.98
C ARG A 25 24.76 1.08 -10.38
N ASN A 26 23.82 0.14 -10.54
CA ASN A 26 22.51 0.23 -9.95
C ASN A 26 22.60 0.19 -8.42
N LYS A 27 22.43 1.34 -7.77
CA LYS A 27 22.48 1.47 -6.32
C LYS A 27 21.08 1.30 -5.67
N LEU A 28 20.00 1.35 -6.47
CA LEU A 28 18.64 1.38 -5.96
C LEU A 28 18.08 -0.02 -5.69
N ASN A 29 18.23 -0.93 -6.67
CA ASN A 29 17.58 -2.25 -6.61
C ASN A 29 18.41 -3.33 -7.32
N ASN A 30 17.84 -4.55 -7.41
CA ASN A 30 18.48 -5.68 -8.10
C ASN A 30 17.94 -5.90 -9.54
N LEU A 31 17.16 -4.97 -10.08
CA LEU A 31 16.53 -5.13 -11.39
C LEU A 31 17.56 -4.96 -12.52
N THR A 32 17.45 -5.82 -13.53
CA THR A 32 18.12 -5.62 -14.82
C THR A 32 17.46 -4.45 -15.57
N GLY A 33 18.14 -3.88 -16.58
CA GLY A 33 17.55 -2.83 -17.40
C GLY A 33 16.29 -3.24 -18.15
N SER A 34 16.09 -4.54 -18.42
CA SER A 34 14.86 -5.06 -19.03
C SER A 34 13.73 -5.10 -18.01
N GLU A 35 13.98 -5.60 -16.79
CA GLU A 35 12.99 -5.60 -15.71
C GLU A 35 12.61 -4.18 -15.30
N TRP A 36 13.59 -3.29 -15.18
CA TRP A 36 13.35 -1.87 -14.88
C TRP A 36 12.29 -1.26 -15.79
N GLN A 37 12.36 -1.49 -17.09
CA GLN A 37 11.41 -0.97 -18.07
C GLN A 37 9.96 -1.39 -17.76
N TYR A 38 9.74 -2.61 -17.26
CA TYR A 38 8.41 -3.13 -16.95
C TYR A 38 7.92 -2.72 -15.57
N PHE A 39 8.83 -2.58 -14.60
CA PHE A 39 8.47 -2.23 -13.22
C PHE A 39 8.26 -0.73 -13.00
N THR A 40 8.73 0.15 -13.91
CA THR A 40 8.60 1.61 -13.75
C THR A 40 7.39 2.21 -14.47
N LYS A 41 6.36 1.42 -14.70
CA LYS A 41 5.11 1.90 -15.30
C LYS A 41 4.28 2.67 -14.26
N THR A 42 3.59 3.71 -14.73
CA THR A 42 2.66 4.50 -13.91
C THR A 42 1.26 3.88 -13.81
N VAL A 43 1.01 2.75 -14.46
CA VAL A 43 -0.25 2.00 -14.35
C VAL A 43 0.06 0.54 -14.10
N ILE A 44 -0.47 0.00 -13.01
CA ILE A 44 -0.42 -1.42 -12.67
C ILE A 44 -1.81 -2.01 -12.94
N SER A 45 -1.89 -2.85 -13.99
CA SER A 45 -3.09 -3.59 -14.37
C SER A 45 -2.94 -5.10 -14.14
N LYS A 46 -1.85 -5.52 -13.51
CA LYS A 46 -1.60 -6.91 -13.16
C LYS A 46 -2.60 -7.36 -12.10
N ILE A 47 -3.22 -8.52 -12.36
CA ILE A 47 -4.08 -9.20 -11.39
C ILE A 47 -3.20 -9.94 -10.39
N TYR A 48 -3.44 -9.71 -9.11
CA TYR A 48 -2.72 -10.37 -8.03
C TYR A 48 -3.57 -11.49 -7.41
N PRO A 49 -2.98 -12.66 -7.11
CA PRO A 49 -3.75 -13.79 -6.62
C PRO A 49 -4.28 -13.58 -5.20
N SER A 50 -5.44 -14.16 -4.92
CA SER A 50 -6.02 -14.25 -3.56
C SER A 50 -5.41 -15.43 -2.80
N ASN A 51 -4.12 -15.34 -2.49
CA ASN A 51 -3.31 -16.37 -1.81
C ASN A 51 -2.90 -15.94 -0.40
N LEU A 52 -1.92 -16.64 0.20
CA LEU A 52 -1.35 -16.34 1.52
C LEU A 52 -2.45 -16.07 2.57
N GLN A 53 -3.33 -17.05 2.76
CA GLN A 53 -4.46 -16.97 3.70
C GLN A 53 -5.35 -15.73 3.46
N HIS A 54 -5.61 -15.39 2.19
CA HIS A 54 -6.43 -14.23 1.81
C HIS A 54 -7.73 -14.15 2.61
N LYS A 55 -8.42 -15.29 2.81
CA LYS A 55 -9.68 -15.34 3.56
C LYS A 55 -9.50 -14.91 5.03
N LEU A 56 -8.37 -15.24 5.63
CA LEU A 56 -8.06 -14.83 7.00
C LEU A 56 -7.73 -13.34 7.04
N ARG A 57 -6.87 -12.87 6.14
CA ARG A 57 -6.48 -11.46 6.04
C ARG A 57 -7.65 -10.54 5.65
N SER A 58 -8.62 -11.04 4.88
CA SER A 58 -9.81 -10.26 4.47
C SER A 58 -10.71 -9.82 5.62
N GLN A 59 -10.51 -10.34 6.84
CA GLN A 59 -11.18 -9.84 8.04
C GLN A 59 -10.85 -8.37 8.33
N HIS A 60 -9.70 -7.88 7.90
CA HIS A 60 -9.30 -6.47 8.01
C HIS A 60 -10.10 -5.59 7.04
N GLY A 61 -10.36 -6.08 5.85
CA GLY A 61 -11.18 -5.41 4.85
C GLY A 61 -10.45 -4.38 3.98
N GLY A 62 -9.26 -3.91 4.33
CA GLY A 62 -8.43 -2.96 3.57
C GLY A 62 -7.05 -3.52 3.18
N GLN A 63 -6.89 -4.82 3.21
CA GLN A 63 -5.62 -5.48 2.96
C GLN A 63 -5.09 -5.28 1.52
N LYS A 64 -3.77 -5.15 1.40
CA LYS A 64 -3.10 -5.15 0.09
C LYS A 64 -2.61 -6.56 -0.27
N PRO A 65 -2.60 -6.92 -1.58
CA PRO A 65 -1.97 -8.15 -2.05
C PRO A 65 -0.48 -8.16 -1.71
N PRO A 66 0.06 -9.20 -1.05
CA PRO A 66 1.49 -9.25 -0.73
C PRO A 66 2.41 -9.20 -1.94
N GLU A 67 2.00 -9.77 -3.07
CA GLU A 67 2.78 -9.73 -4.31
C GLU A 67 2.84 -8.33 -4.93
N LEU A 68 1.77 -7.52 -4.81
CA LEU A 68 1.82 -6.11 -5.19
C LEU A 68 2.85 -5.36 -4.34
N CYS A 69 2.82 -5.61 -3.02
CA CYS A 69 3.81 -5.03 -2.12
C CYS A 69 5.22 -5.50 -2.46
N ALA A 70 5.41 -6.79 -2.75
CA ALA A 70 6.71 -7.34 -3.16
C ALA A 70 7.23 -6.72 -4.46
N ASP A 71 6.37 -6.52 -5.46
CA ASP A 71 6.73 -5.87 -6.72
C ASP A 71 7.20 -4.43 -6.48
N LEU A 72 6.49 -3.65 -5.63
CA LEU A 72 6.90 -2.29 -5.25
C LEU A 72 8.21 -2.29 -4.44
N ILE A 73 8.33 -3.18 -3.46
CA ILE A 73 9.54 -3.29 -2.63
C ILE A 73 10.77 -3.58 -3.51
N LYS A 74 10.66 -4.45 -4.51
CA LYS A 74 11.75 -4.75 -5.45
C LYS A 74 12.20 -3.54 -6.27
N ILE A 75 11.31 -2.60 -6.57
CA ILE A 75 11.64 -1.38 -7.33
C ILE A 75 12.57 -0.48 -6.52
N PHE A 76 12.35 -0.38 -5.21
CA PHE A 76 12.97 0.63 -4.35
C PHE A 76 13.99 0.08 -3.36
N THR A 77 14.28 -1.24 -3.42
CA THR A 77 15.22 -1.88 -2.49
C THR A 77 16.08 -2.95 -3.15
N LYS A 78 17.23 -3.18 -2.54
CA LYS A 78 18.04 -4.41 -2.71
C LYS A 78 17.65 -5.47 -1.69
N GLU A 79 18.08 -6.70 -1.91
CA GLU A 79 17.94 -7.78 -0.93
C GLU A 79 18.54 -7.38 0.43
N GLU A 80 17.95 -7.91 1.51
CA GLU A 80 18.33 -7.66 2.91
C GLU A 80 18.14 -6.20 3.38
N GLN A 81 17.71 -5.27 2.53
CA GLN A 81 17.38 -3.91 2.96
C GLN A 81 16.11 -3.85 3.81
N MET A 82 16.00 -2.79 4.61
CA MET A 82 14.96 -2.62 5.62
C MET A 82 13.77 -1.86 5.07
N VAL A 83 12.60 -2.47 5.15
CA VAL A 83 11.29 -1.90 4.80
C VAL A 83 10.53 -1.56 6.08
N LEU A 84 9.86 -0.41 6.11
CA LEU A 84 8.95 -0.01 7.19
C LEU A 84 7.52 0.12 6.66
N ASP A 85 6.57 -0.47 7.37
CA ASP A 85 5.15 -0.15 7.24
C ASP A 85 4.60 0.36 8.58
N PRO A 86 4.38 1.67 8.72
CA PRO A 86 3.90 2.26 9.97
C PRO A 86 2.41 2.04 10.24
N LEU A 87 1.65 1.48 9.29
CA LEU A 87 0.20 1.23 9.39
C LEU A 87 -0.13 -0.14 8.78
N MET A 88 0.57 -1.20 9.24
CA MET A 88 0.67 -2.47 8.52
C MET A 88 -0.61 -3.28 8.40
N GLY A 89 -1.63 -2.99 9.24
CA GLY A 89 -2.84 -3.80 9.29
C GLY A 89 -2.51 -5.29 9.49
N VAL A 90 -2.97 -6.14 8.57
CA VAL A 90 -2.69 -7.59 8.56
C VAL A 90 -1.40 -7.97 7.81
N GLY A 91 -0.48 -7.02 7.65
CA GLY A 91 0.89 -7.26 7.21
C GLY A 91 1.10 -7.58 5.73
N GLY A 92 0.25 -7.06 4.83
CA GLY A 92 0.44 -7.28 3.38
C GLY A 92 1.83 -6.86 2.89
N SER A 93 2.35 -5.75 3.37
CA SER A 93 3.69 -5.23 3.09
C SER A 93 4.81 -6.09 3.68
N LEU A 94 4.65 -6.56 4.92
CA LEU A 94 5.62 -7.42 5.59
C LEU A 94 5.71 -8.79 4.91
N LEU A 95 4.55 -9.38 4.55
CA LEU A 95 4.51 -10.60 3.74
C LEU A 95 5.18 -10.38 2.39
N GLY A 96 4.94 -9.24 1.74
CA GLY A 96 5.61 -8.85 0.50
C GLY A 96 7.13 -8.77 0.65
N ALA A 97 7.62 -8.21 1.77
CA ALA A 97 9.05 -8.16 2.07
C ALA A 97 9.65 -9.59 2.24
N ALA A 98 8.92 -10.49 2.92
CA ALA A 98 9.32 -11.89 3.06
C ALA A 98 9.41 -12.60 1.69
N LEU A 99 8.43 -12.39 0.80
CA LEU A 99 8.40 -12.99 -0.54
C LEU A 99 9.59 -12.56 -1.42
N CYS A 100 10.20 -11.42 -1.14
CA CYS A 100 11.29 -10.90 -1.95
C CYS A 100 12.63 -10.76 -1.21
N ASN A 101 12.78 -11.43 -0.07
CA ASN A 101 14.01 -11.50 0.72
C ASN A 101 14.50 -10.11 1.18
N ARG A 102 13.58 -9.30 1.72
CA ARG A 102 13.89 -8.04 2.41
C ARG A 102 13.61 -8.19 3.89
N LYS A 103 14.20 -7.32 4.71
CA LYS A 103 13.85 -7.18 6.14
C LYS A 103 12.68 -6.21 6.27
N ALA A 104 11.88 -6.36 7.30
CA ALA A 104 10.78 -5.45 7.54
C ALA A 104 10.55 -5.17 9.04
N ILE A 105 9.94 -4.03 9.31
CA ILE A 105 9.35 -3.66 10.60
C ILE A 105 7.95 -3.15 10.31
N GLY A 106 6.97 -3.60 11.10
CA GLY A 106 5.60 -3.11 11.06
C GLY A 106 5.23 -2.35 12.31
N ILE A 107 4.30 -1.41 12.18
CA ILE A 107 3.61 -0.80 13.32
C ILE A 107 2.11 -1.03 13.12
N GLU A 108 1.41 -1.47 14.17
CA GLU A 108 -0.03 -1.70 14.13
C GLU A 108 -0.66 -1.35 15.47
N LEU A 109 -1.74 -0.58 15.43
CA LEU A 109 -2.45 -0.16 16.63
C LEU A 109 -3.25 -1.31 17.27
N ASN A 110 -3.85 -2.15 16.45
CA ASN A 110 -4.75 -3.21 16.88
C ASN A 110 -4.04 -4.56 16.96
N PRO A 111 -3.82 -5.12 18.16
CA PRO A 111 -3.12 -6.40 18.32
C PRO A 111 -3.79 -7.56 17.58
N LYS A 112 -5.09 -7.52 17.34
CA LYS A 112 -5.81 -8.55 16.57
C LYS A 112 -5.28 -8.67 15.13
N TRP A 113 -4.89 -7.57 14.50
CA TRP A 113 -4.34 -7.61 13.15
C TRP A 113 -2.93 -8.18 13.13
N VAL A 114 -2.18 -7.97 14.21
CA VAL A 114 -0.87 -8.57 14.41
C VAL A 114 -0.99 -10.09 14.58
N GLU A 115 -1.95 -10.56 15.39
CA GLU A 115 -2.22 -11.99 15.55
C GLU A 115 -2.55 -12.68 14.22
N ILE A 116 -3.36 -12.02 13.37
CA ILE A 116 -3.66 -12.52 12.02
C ILE A 116 -2.40 -12.60 11.16
N TYR A 117 -1.55 -11.56 11.18
CA TYR A 117 -0.28 -11.57 10.46
C TYR A 117 0.63 -12.73 10.91
N GLU A 118 0.78 -12.92 12.21
CA GLU A 118 1.60 -13.99 12.78
C GLU A 118 1.06 -15.38 12.40
N GLU A 119 -0.26 -15.56 12.46
CA GLU A 119 -0.89 -16.80 12.05
C GLU A 119 -0.71 -17.10 10.56
N VAL A 120 -0.78 -16.07 9.70
CA VAL A 120 -0.46 -16.21 8.26
C VAL A 120 1.00 -16.66 8.07
N CYS A 121 1.95 -16.02 8.75
CA CYS A 121 3.36 -16.42 8.68
C CYS A 121 3.55 -17.87 9.10
N ARG A 122 2.89 -18.31 10.16
CA ARG A 122 2.95 -19.69 10.66
C ARG A 122 2.37 -20.69 9.65
N LEU A 123 1.19 -20.41 9.08
CA LEU A 123 0.51 -21.29 8.13
C LEU A 123 1.24 -21.42 6.79
N GLU A 124 1.84 -20.33 6.33
CA GLU A 124 2.54 -20.25 5.05
C GLU A 124 4.05 -20.53 5.18
N ASN A 125 4.54 -20.84 6.38
CA ASN A 125 5.96 -21.01 6.67
C ASN A 125 6.83 -19.84 6.16
N LEU A 126 6.34 -18.61 6.35
CA LEU A 126 7.03 -17.41 5.98
C LEU A 126 7.80 -16.82 7.16
N LYS A 127 8.86 -16.09 6.85
CA LYS A 127 9.62 -15.34 7.86
C LYS A 127 8.69 -14.30 8.51
N LYS A 128 8.59 -14.37 9.84
CA LYS A 128 7.94 -13.36 10.66
C LYS A 128 8.90 -12.24 10.96
N PHE A 129 8.45 -10.99 10.83
CA PHE A 129 9.19 -9.79 11.17
C PHE A 129 8.66 -9.15 12.44
N ASP A 130 9.45 -8.25 13.02
CA ASP A 130 9.10 -7.53 14.24
C ASP A 130 7.94 -6.56 13.98
N VAL A 131 7.01 -6.51 14.94
CA VAL A 131 5.88 -5.60 14.93
C VAL A 131 5.85 -4.82 16.23
N LEU A 132 5.82 -3.50 16.14
CA LEU A 132 5.62 -2.60 17.26
C LEU A 132 4.12 -2.34 17.44
N VAL A 133 3.51 -2.95 18.45
CA VAL A 133 2.07 -2.75 18.72
C VAL A 133 1.86 -1.40 19.39
N GLY A 134 1.01 -0.55 18.81
CA GLY A 134 0.65 0.75 19.37
C GLY A 134 0.48 1.85 18.33
N ASP A 135 0.29 3.05 18.83
CA ASP A 135 0.11 4.27 18.03
C ASP A 135 1.35 4.58 17.20
N ALA A 136 1.16 4.75 15.89
CA ALA A 136 2.25 4.98 14.93
C ALA A 136 3.09 6.21 15.30
N ASN A 137 2.46 7.32 15.74
CA ASN A 137 3.18 8.54 16.11
C ASN A 137 4.09 8.37 17.33
N LYS A 138 3.79 7.40 18.20
CA LYS A 138 4.64 7.05 19.34
C LYS A 138 5.72 6.07 18.94
N ARG A 139 5.34 4.99 18.22
CA ARG A 139 6.25 3.91 17.87
C ARG A 139 7.30 4.31 16.82
N LEU A 140 6.98 5.23 15.91
CA LEU A 140 7.96 5.76 14.95
C LEU A 140 9.17 6.41 15.64
N LYS A 141 8.99 7.00 16.83
CA LYS A 141 10.08 7.60 17.63
C LYS A 141 11.04 6.57 18.21
N GLU A 142 10.66 5.29 18.25
CA GLU A 142 11.51 4.19 18.71
C GLU A 142 12.39 3.63 17.59
N ILE A 143 12.09 3.99 16.33
CA ILE A 143 12.87 3.55 15.17
C ILE A 143 14.09 4.47 15.03
N LYS A 144 15.25 3.84 14.89
CA LYS A 144 16.50 4.56 14.69
C LYS A 144 16.45 5.44 13.44
N GLU A 145 16.94 6.65 13.55
CA GLU A 145 17.07 7.58 12.42
C GLU A 145 17.92 6.97 11.29
N GLU A 146 17.54 7.27 10.05
CA GLU A 146 18.21 6.82 8.81
C GLU A 146 18.51 5.31 8.76
N SER A 147 17.64 4.49 9.36
CA SER A 147 17.77 3.03 9.36
C SER A 147 16.91 2.34 8.31
N ILE A 148 15.90 3.02 7.77
CA ILE A 148 14.94 2.48 6.83
C ILE A 148 15.34 2.80 5.39
N ASP A 149 15.37 1.79 4.53
CA ASP A 149 15.68 1.95 3.10
C ASP A 149 14.44 2.32 2.28
N PHE A 150 13.28 1.78 2.68
CA PHE A 150 12.02 2.03 1.97
C PHE A 150 10.83 2.01 2.95
N VAL A 151 9.90 2.93 2.76
CA VAL A 151 8.61 2.94 3.47
C VAL A 151 7.50 2.57 2.48
N ILE A 152 6.63 1.65 2.88
CA ILE A 152 5.43 1.29 2.12
C ILE A 152 4.26 1.23 3.08
N THR A 153 3.18 1.95 2.80
CA THR A 153 2.04 2.01 3.72
C THR A 153 0.73 2.28 3.01
N ASP A 154 -0.35 1.75 3.57
CA ASP A 154 -1.73 2.01 3.17
C ASP A 154 -2.38 2.87 4.26
N VAL A 155 -2.60 4.13 3.98
CA VAL A 155 -3.19 5.03 4.97
C VAL A 155 -4.68 4.73 5.18
N PRO A 156 -5.23 4.95 6.38
CA PRO A 156 -6.68 4.91 6.59
C PRO A 156 -7.32 6.03 5.76
N TYR A 157 -8.30 5.68 4.91
CA TYR A 157 -8.94 6.65 3.99
C TYR A 157 -9.98 7.46 4.74
N TRP A 158 -9.62 8.61 5.25
CA TRP A 158 -10.49 9.53 5.98
C TRP A 158 -11.53 8.78 6.83
N ILE A 159 -12.81 8.83 6.44
CA ILE A 159 -13.93 8.18 7.16
C ILE A 159 -14.33 6.81 6.61
N MET A 160 -13.69 6.32 5.51
CA MET A 160 -14.12 5.05 4.87
C MET A 160 -14.09 3.86 5.81
N ASP A 161 -13.14 3.82 6.73
CA ASP A 161 -13.01 2.74 7.69
C ASP A 161 -14.03 2.81 8.83
N LYS A 162 -14.66 3.98 9.01
CA LYS A 162 -15.68 4.25 10.04
C LYS A 162 -17.12 4.06 9.54
N LEU A 163 -17.34 4.01 8.22
CA LEU A 163 -18.66 3.85 7.63
C LEU A 163 -19.10 2.38 7.57
N ALA A 164 -20.14 2.02 8.33
CA ALA A 164 -20.67 0.67 8.41
C ALA A 164 -21.25 0.11 7.09
N HIS A 165 -21.53 0.96 6.10
CA HIS A 165 -22.27 0.60 4.90
C HIS A 165 -21.44 0.41 3.63
N THR A 166 -20.14 0.66 3.65
CA THR A 166 -19.31 0.60 2.44
C THR A 166 -18.91 -0.82 2.02
N ARG A 167 -19.13 -1.82 2.87
CA ARG A 167 -18.70 -3.19 2.60
C ARG A 167 -19.82 -4.20 2.86
N SER A 168 -20.58 -4.48 1.81
CA SER A 168 -21.49 -5.61 1.68
C SER A 168 -22.86 -5.53 2.36
N SER A 169 -23.89 -5.30 1.57
CA SER A 169 -25.32 -5.43 1.91
C SER A 169 -25.79 -6.89 2.14
N LYS A 170 -24.93 -7.89 2.04
CA LYS A 170 -25.31 -9.31 2.09
C LYS A 170 -24.75 -10.13 3.26
N THR A 171 -23.91 -9.58 4.07
CA THR A 171 -23.46 -10.25 5.28
C THR A 171 -23.61 -9.29 6.46
N ASN A 172 -24.30 -9.72 7.53
CA ASN A 172 -24.36 -9.06 8.85
C ASN A 172 -22.97 -8.95 9.53
N ARG A 173 -21.90 -8.74 8.75
CA ARG A 173 -20.58 -8.49 9.26
C ARG A 173 -20.47 -7.01 9.54
N LYS A 174 -20.77 -6.62 10.77
CA LYS A 174 -20.30 -5.35 11.32
C LYS A 174 -18.79 -5.28 11.05
N SER A 175 -18.34 -4.31 10.30
CA SER A 175 -16.91 -4.01 10.18
C SER A 175 -16.37 -3.89 11.60
N ASN A 176 -15.33 -4.62 11.96
CA ASN A 176 -14.71 -4.50 13.28
C ASN A 176 -14.00 -3.13 13.45
N LEU A 177 -13.96 -2.31 12.40
CA LEU A 177 -13.53 -0.93 12.39
C LEU A 177 -14.66 0.04 12.83
N SER A 178 -15.92 -0.40 12.84
CA SER A 178 -17.11 0.42 13.15
C SER A 178 -17.43 0.55 14.64
N LYS A 179 -16.43 0.61 15.52
CA LYS A 179 -16.65 0.90 16.95
C LYS A 179 -16.84 2.39 17.27
N PHE A 180 -16.81 3.25 16.25
CA PHE A 180 -16.99 4.68 16.43
C PHE A 180 -18.45 5.05 16.07
N ASN A 181 -19.09 5.82 16.92
CA ASN A 181 -20.40 6.40 16.65
C ASN A 181 -20.27 7.39 15.48
N GLU A 182 -21.31 7.54 14.66
CA GLU A 182 -21.33 8.48 13.53
C GLU A 182 -21.07 9.95 13.95
N THR A 183 -21.33 10.27 15.23
CA THR A 183 -21.05 11.59 15.83
C THR A 183 -19.56 11.89 16.03
N ASP A 184 -18.69 10.87 15.97
CA ASP A 184 -17.25 11.01 16.20
C ASP A 184 -16.46 10.99 14.88
N LEU A 185 -17.10 11.30 13.75
CA LEU A 185 -16.44 11.34 12.45
C LEU A 185 -15.49 12.54 12.40
N GLN A 186 -14.22 12.24 12.22
CA GLN A 186 -13.17 13.21 11.99
C GLN A 186 -13.46 14.02 10.72
N THR A 187 -13.24 15.32 10.77
CA THR A 187 -13.28 16.17 9.58
C THR A 187 -12.13 15.82 8.63
N LYS A 188 -12.26 16.20 7.37
CA LYS A 188 -11.18 15.96 6.39
C LYS A 188 -9.89 16.68 6.77
N ASP A 189 -10.01 17.91 7.29
CA ASP A 189 -8.85 18.69 7.71
C ASP A 189 -8.14 18.04 8.92
N GLU A 190 -8.87 17.56 9.92
CA GLU A 190 -8.29 16.81 11.03
C GLU A 190 -7.59 15.54 10.57
N TRP A 191 -8.18 14.81 9.61
CA TRP A 191 -7.54 13.64 9.01
C TRP A 191 -6.24 14.00 8.28
N LEU A 192 -6.22 15.09 7.52
CA LEU A 192 -5.02 15.57 6.83
C LEU A 192 -3.93 15.97 7.82
N GLU A 193 -4.26 16.62 8.92
CA GLU A 193 -3.29 16.97 9.96
C GLU A 193 -2.71 15.72 10.66
N ASP A 194 -3.56 14.72 10.95
CA ASP A 194 -3.08 13.44 11.50
C ASP A 194 -2.13 12.74 10.53
N MET A 195 -2.46 12.72 9.23
CA MET A 195 -1.57 12.16 8.21
C MET A 195 -0.25 12.94 8.14
N LYS A 196 -0.30 14.27 8.15
CA LYS A 196 0.89 15.10 8.19
C LYS A 196 1.81 14.77 9.36
N LEU A 197 1.23 14.57 10.54
CA LEU A 197 1.98 14.20 11.74
C LEU A 197 2.69 12.84 11.58
N ILE A 198 1.98 11.83 11.06
CA ILE A 198 2.56 10.51 10.80
C ILE A 198 3.72 10.62 9.82
N PHE A 199 3.55 11.29 8.68
CA PHE A 199 4.59 11.43 7.66
C PHE A 199 5.78 12.28 8.15
N THR A 200 5.53 13.27 9.01
CA THR A 200 6.60 14.03 9.69
C THR A 200 7.44 13.12 10.60
N ASN A 201 6.79 12.18 11.32
CA ASN A 201 7.50 11.21 12.17
C ASN A 201 8.19 10.10 11.36
N ILE A 202 7.74 9.78 10.14
CA ILE A 202 8.42 8.87 9.22
C ILE A 202 9.72 9.48 8.70
N TYR A 203 9.73 10.77 8.41
CA TYR A 203 10.86 11.44 7.75
C TYR A 203 12.24 11.15 8.36
N PRO A 204 12.46 11.27 9.69
CA PRO A 204 13.77 10.99 10.26
C PRO A 204 14.19 9.53 10.15
N THR A 205 13.25 8.58 10.09
CA THR A 205 13.58 7.15 10.03
C THR A 205 14.12 6.72 8.67
N LEU A 206 13.66 7.39 7.58
CA LEU A 206 14.03 7.07 6.22
C LEU A 206 15.43 7.58 5.91
N LYS A 207 16.26 6.74 5.29
CA LYS A 207 17.59 7.11 4.83
C LYS A 207 17.53 8.23 3.78
N GLN A 208 18.60 9.00 3.72
CA GLN A 208 18.79 9.99 2.65
C GLN A 208 18.71 9.31 1.27
N ASN A 209 17.95 9.89 0.35
CA ASN A 209 17.61 9.34 -0.96
C ASN A 209 16.71 8.07 -0.93
N GLY A 210 16.23 7.67 0.24
CA GLY A 210 15.25 6.60 0.38
C GLY A 210 13.89 6.98 -0.23
N TYR A 211 13.11 5.97 -0.61
CA TYR A 211 11.80 6.15 -1.21
C TYR A 211 10.68 5.75 -0.26
N MET A 212 9.49 6.30 -0.52
CA MET A 212 8.27 5.95 0.17
C MET A 212 7.14 5.76 -0.83
N ALA A 213 6.36 4.69 -0.69
CA ALA A 213 5.13 4.43 -1.44
C ALA A 213 3.93 4.49 -0.51
N VAL A 214 2.95 5.33 -0.84
CA VAL A 214 1.74 5.55 -0.04
C VAL A 214 0.51 5.19 -0.86
N PHE A 215 -0.21 4.16 -0.43
CA PHE A 215 -1.50 3.81 -1.02
C PHE A 215 -2.59 4.73 -0.50
N ILE A 216 -3.43 5.20 -1.40
CA ILE A 216 -4.62 5.99 -1.09
C ILE A 216 -5.70 5.78 -2.16
N GLY A 217 -6.95 5.72 -1.76
CA GLY A 217 -8.10 5.75 -2.67
C GLY A 217 -8.85 7.06 -2.55
N ASP A 218 -9.41 7.52 -3.67
CA ASP A 218 -10.35 8.63 -3.67
C ASP A 218 -11.74 8.18 -3.21
N LEU A 219 -12.60 9.12 -2.87
CA LEU A 219 -13.90 8.88 -2.28
C LEU A 219 -14.98 9.67 -2.99
N TYR A 220 -16.11 9.03 -3.30
CA TYR A 220 -17.35 9.70 -3.69
C TYR A 220 -18.32 9.70 -2.51
N ARG A 221 -18.64 10.86 -1.97
CA ARG A 221 -19.52 11.01 -0.82
C ARG A 221 -20.33 12.32 -0.90
N GLU A 222 -21.54 12.30 -0.37
CA GLU A 222 -22.42 13.50 -0.30
C GLU A 222 -22.62 14.17 -1.66
N LYS A 223 -22.65 13.34 -2.73
CA LYS A 223 -22.76 13.74 -4.14
C LYS A 223 -21.54 14.46 -4.70
N GLU A 224 -20.41 14.41 -4.00
CA GLU A 224 -19.14 15.02 -4.41
C GLU A 224 -18.02 14.00 -4.50
N TYR A 225 -17.09 14.24 -5.41
CA TYR A 225 -15.86 13.50 -5.54
C TYR A 225 -14.77 14.16 -4.70
N HIS A 226 -14.27 13.44 -3.71
CA HIS A 226 -13.16 13.89 -2.87
C HIS A 226 -11.85 13.31 -3.42
N PHE A 227 -11.00 14.18 -3.93
CA PHE A 227 -9.70 13.81 -4.49
C PHE A 227 -8.67 13.69 -3.36
N LEU A 228 -8.86 12.69 -2.49
CA LEU A 228 -8.03 12.48 -1.28
C LEU A 228 -6.56 12.24 -1.64
N SER A 229 -6.29 11.59 -2.76
CA SER A 229 -4.93 11.34 -3.25
C SER A 229 -4.17 12.64 -3.52
N ALA A 230 -4.80 13.62 -4.16
CA ALA A 230 -4.18 14.91 -4.43
C ALA A 230 -4.00 15.75 -3.16
N GLU A 231 -4.99 15.75 -2.26
CA GLU A 231 -4.92 16.47 -0.99
C GLU A 231 -3.81 15.88 -0.09
N LEU A 232 -3.74 14.56 0.01
CA LEU A 232 -2.67 13.87 0.73
C LEU A 232 -1.31 14.13 0.10
N ALA A 233 -1.22 14.11 -1.24
CA ALA A 233 0.02 14.42 -1.95
C ALA A 233 0.51 15.85 -1.62
N LYS A 234 -0.39 16.81 -1.56
CA LYS A 234 -0.06 18.20 -1.18
C LYS A 234 0.46 18.29 0.26
N ILE A 235 -0.18 17.59 1.19
CA ILE A 235 0.22 17.58 2.61
C ILE A 235 1.59 16.94 2.79
N ILE A 236 1.85 15.78 2.20
CA ILE A 236 3.17 15.13 2.31
C ILE A 236 4.26 16.00 1.66
N SER A 237 3.96 16.61 0.51
CA SER A 237 4.91 17.51 -0.18
C SER A 237 5.18 18.81 0.60
N SER A 238 4.37 19.15 1.60
CA SER A 238 4.63 20.29 2.50
C SER A 238 5.64 19.98 3.61
N ILE A 239 5.99 18.70 3.78
CA ILE A 239 7.03 18.27 4.71
C ILE A 239 8.38 18.45 4.00
N ASP A 240 9.26 19.22 4.61
CA ASP A 240 10.57 19.52 4.04
C ASP A 240 11.30 18.26 3.55
N SER A 241 11.79 18.35 2.33
CA SER A 241 12.62 17.31 1.69
C SER A 241 11.89 16.04 1.25
N PHE A 242 10.57 15.93 1.33
CA PHE A 242 9.82 14.92 0.60
C PHE A 242 9.42 15.44 -0.79
N THR A 243 9.98 14.83 -1.83
CA THR A 243 9.65 15.17 -3.22
C THR A 243 8.80 14.10 -3.85
N LEU A 244 7.60 14.47 -4.33
CA LEU A 244 6.74 13.57 -5.10
C LEU A 244 7.41 13.21 -6.44
N LYS A 245 7.63 11.95 -6.71
CA LYS A 245 8.28 11.44 -7.93
C LYS A 245 7.31 10.85 -8.94
N SER A 246 6.23 10.24 -8.45
CA SER A 246 5.23 9.62 -9.32
C SER A 246 3.92 9.42 -8.56
N ASP A 247 2.84 9.36 -9.33
CA ASP A 247 1.57 8.77 -8.95
C ASP A 247 1.39 7.52 -9.81
N ILE A 248 1.34 6.35 -9.19
CA ILE A 248 1.09 5.07 -9.86
C ILE A 248 -0.37 4.70 -9.64
N ILE A 249 -1.09 4.45 -10.71
CA ILE A 249 -2.47 3.99 -10.66
C ILE A 249 -2.48 2.46 -10.61
N TRP A 250 -2.98 1.91 -9.51
CA TRP A 250 -3.22 0.48 -9.41
C TRP A 250 -4.70 0.18 -9.68
N HIS A 251 -4.97 -0.59 -10.76
CA HIS A 251 -6.29 -1.13 -11.03
C HIS A 251 -6.55 -2.32 -10.10
N ASP A 252 -7.51 -2.15 -9.20
CA ASP A 252 -7.92 -3.17 -8.24
C ASP A 252 -9.07 -4.01 -8.84
N ASP A 253 -8.72 -5.12 -9.47
CA ASP A 253 -9.65 -6.05 -10.11
C ASP A 253 -10.59 -6.78 -9.15
N SER A 254 -10.31 -6.73 -7.83
CA SER A 254 -11.21 -7.25 -6.80
C SER A 254 -12.45 -6.38 -6.59
N LYS A 255 -12.41 -5.12 -7.06
CA LYS A 255 -13.54 -4.20 -6.94
C LYS A 255 -14.60 -4.46 -7.99
N MET A 256 -15.81 -4.66 -7.53
CA MET A 256 -16.96 -4.88 -8.40
C MET A 256 -17.51 -3.56 -8.95
N LEU A 257 -17.94 -3.58 -10.22
CA LEU A 257 -18.71 -2.49 -10.80
C LEU A 257 -20.13 -2.51 -10.26
N HIS A 258 -20.65 -1.33 -9.93
CA HIS A 258 -22.01 -1.16 -9.44
C HIS A 258 -22.76 -0.11 -10.26
N ILE A 259 -24.09 -0.24 -10.29
CA ILE A 259 -24.98 0.73 -10.93
C ILE A 259 -25.34 1.79 -9.87
N TYR A 260 -24.48 2.80 -9.74
CA TYR A 260 -24.74 3.91 -8.86
C TYR A 260 -25.41 5.06 -9.63
N GLY A 261 -26.42 5.70 -9.01
CA GLY A 261 -27.05 6.90 -9.54
C GLY A 261 -27.93 6.72 -10.78
N TYR A 262 -27.89 5.58 -11.45
CA TYR A 262 -28.74 5.31 -12.62
C TYR A 262 -30.22 5.31 -12.23
N PRO A 263 -31.14 5.91 -13.06
CA PRO A 263 -30.85 6.65 -14.28
C PRO A 263 -30.72 8.17 -14.09
N PHE A 264 -30.57 8.66 -12.85
CA PHE A 264 -30.74 10.09 -12.50
C PHE A 264 -29.43 10.86 -12.34
N ALA A 265 -28.34 10.20 -12.00
CA ALA A 265 -27.07 10.86 -11.72
C ALA A 265 -25.88 10.01 -12.18
N TYR A 266 -24.80 10.67 -12.59
CA TYR A 266 -23.52 10.01 -12.84
C TYR A 266 -22.77 9.84 -11.52
N ILE A 267 -22.55 8.58 -11.12
CA ILE A 267 -21.71 8.21 -9.97
C ILE A 267 -20.75 7.13 -10.44
N PRO A 268 -19.42 7.38 -10.46
CA PRO A 268 -18.45 6.42 -10.96
C PRO A 268 -18.22 5.26 -9.98
N SER A 269 -17.91 4.09 -10.51
CA SER A 269 -17.31 3.01 -9.71
C SER A 269 -15.80 3.23 -9.61
N LEU A 270 -15.31 3.47 -8.40
CA LEU A 270 -13.89 3.70 -8.14
C LEU A 270 -13.16 2.35 -8.05
N ILE A 271 -12.55 1.93 -9.15
CA ILE A 271 -11.89 0.62 -9.29
C ILE A 271 -10.36 0.71 -9.26
N HIS A 272 -9.81 1.85 -8.89
CA HIS A 272 -8.38 2.05 -8.79
C HIS A 272 -8.00 2.64 -7.43
N GLN A 273 -6.72 2.58 -7.16
CA GLN A 273 -6.07 3.28 -6.07
C GLN A 273 -4.83 3.98 -6.60
N HIS A 274 -4.43 5.03 -5.91
CA HIS A 274 -3.19 5.74 -6.15
C HIS A 274 -2.09 5.16 -5.27
N ILE A 275 -0.87 5.12 -5.79
CA ILE A 275 0.34 4.81 -5.05
C ILE A 275 1.28 5.99 -5.26
N LEU A 276 1.29 6.89 -4.29
CA LEU A 276 2.11 8.10 -4.33
C LEU A 276 3.55 7.74 -3.98
N ILE A 277 4.48 8.02 -4.89
CA ILE A 277 5.90 7.71 -4.72
C ILE A 277 6.65 8.97 -4.34
N TYR A 278 7.23 8.95 -3.15
CA TYR A 278 8.07 10.03 -2.65
C TYR A 278 9.52 9.61 -2.54
N ARG A 279 10.40 10.59 -2.54
CA ARG A 279 11.81 10.44 -2.22
C ARG A 279 12.22 11.46 -1.18
N LYS A 280 13.00 11.04 -0.17
CA LYS A 280 13.67 11.94 0.75
C LYS A 280 14.84 12.58 0.04
N GLU A 281 14.76 13.87 -0.24
CA GLU A 281 15.81 14.65 -0.89
C GLU A 281 16.33 15.72 0.06
N LYS A 282 17.53 16.25 -0.28
CA LYS A 282 18.15 17.32 0.53
C LYS A 282 17.42 18.62 0.35
#